data_7f0b0e277874b844c7b8c6db3db7b7c8
#
_entry.id   7f0b0e277874b844c7b8c6db3db7b7c8
#
_cell.length_a   1.000
_cell.length_b   1.000
_cell.length_c   1.000
_cell.angle_alpha   90.00
_cell.angle_beta   90.00
_cell.angle_gamma   90.00
#
_symmetry.space_group_name_H-M   'P 1'
#
loop_
_entity.id
_entity.type
_entity.pdbx_description
1 polymer ?
#
loop_
_entity_poly.entity_id
_entity_poly.type
_entity_poly.pdbx_seq_one_letter_code
_entity_poly.pdbx_strand_id
1 'polypeptide(L)'
;MIPGIKRLTRDFPQVNLAFSLHSPFEKQRSELMPINQTYPLHKVMDALDAHVANTKRRLFLAYIMLGGINDSAEHAKALAHLILSRGALSYLYHVDLIPYNVTDKTARKFIASNNETIKNFSDILHSNRISVATRMQFGSDIGAGCGQLYADERD
;
A
#
# COMPACT_ATOMS: atom_id res chain seq x y z
N MET A 1 2.95 15.26 5.34
CA MET A 1 2.29 13.95 5.63
C MET A 1 2.18 13.71 7.14
N ILE A 2 3.27 13.56 7.90
CA ILE A 2 3.25 13.27 9.35
C ILE A 2 2.39 14.26 10.17
N PRO A 3 2.47 15.60 9.98
CA PRO A 3 1.59 16.52 10.68
C PRO A 3 0.10 16.24 10.40
N GLY A 4 -0.24 15.84 9.17
CA GLY A 4 -1.62 15.47 8.81
C GLY A 4 -2.11 14.22 9.55
N ILE A 5 -1.25 13.19 9.70
CA ILE A 5 -1.59 11.99 10.48
C ILE A 5 -1.88 12.37 11.94
N LYS A 6 -1.01 13.17 12.55
CA LYS A 6 -1.19 13.63 13.94
C LYS A 6 -2.48 14.44 14.13
N ARG A 7 -2.78 15.34 13.17
CA ARG A 7 -4.03 16.12 13.18
C ARG A 7 -5.25 15.22 13.02
N LEU A 8 -5.23 14.27 12.06
CA LEU A 8 -6.33 13.31 11.88
C LEU A 8 -6.56 12.48 13.15
N THR A 9 -5.49 11.99 13.78
CA THR A 9 -5.56 11.22 15.02
C THR A 9 -6.25 11.99 16.14
N ARG A 10 -5.95 13.30 16.26
CA ARG A 10 -6.49 14.16 17.31
C ARG A 10 -7.94 14.56 17.03
N ASP A 11 -8.21 15.02 15.80
CA ASP A 11 -9.47 15.69 15.46
C ASP A 11 -10.55 14.72 14.98
N PHE A 12 -10.15 13.55 14.43
CA PHE A 12 -11.05 12.59 13.80
C PHE A 12 -10.66 11.13 14.15
N PRO A 13 -10.58 10.75 15.44
CA PRO A 13 -10.10 9.43 15.86
C PRO A 13 -11.01 8.27 15.39
N GLN A 14 -12.24 8.56 14.98
CA GLN A 14 -13.21 7.58 14.47
C GLN A 14 -12.98 7.23 12.97
N VAL A 15 -12.13 7.98 12.25
CA VAL A 15 -11.88 7.73 10.82
C VAL A 15 -10.76 6.70 10.65
N ASN A 16 -10.98 5.73 9.76
CA ASN A 16 -9.93 4.80 9.37
C ASN A 16 -8.92 5.49 8.46
N LEU A 17 -7.63 5.23 8.70
CA LEU A 17 -6.55 5.78 7.91
C LEU A 17 -6.04 4.75 6.90
N ALA A 18 -5.84 5.17 5.66
CA ALA A 18 -5.14 4.41 4.64
C ALA A 18 -3.79 5.08 4.29
N PHE A 19 -2.76 4.28 4.16
CA PHE A 19 -1.41 4.71 3.81
C PHE A 19 -0.91 4.01 2.56
N SER A 20 -0.52 4.78 1.55
CA SER A 20 0.11 4.27 0.33
C SER A 20 1.55 3.84 0.63
N LEU A 21 1.76 2.53 0.77
CA LEU A 21 3.05 1.95 1.11
C LEU A 21 3.88 1.63 -0.14
N HIS A 22 3.36 0.78 -1.01
CA HIS A 22 3.87 0.32 -2.31
C HIS A 22 5.26 -0.34 -2.32
N SER A 23 6.06 -0.23 -1.27
CA SER A 23 7.28 -1.01 -1.05
C SER A 23 7.66 -1.00 0.44
N PRO A 24 8.10 -2.14 1.00
CA PRO A 24 8.69 -2.21 2.34
C PRO A 24 10.15 -1.74 2.38
N PHE A 25 10.80 -1.56 1.20
CA PHE A 25 12.19 -1.16 1.08
C PHE A 25 12.31 0.35 0.88
N GLU A 26 13.04 1.03 1.76
CA GLU A 26 13.20 2.49 1.78
C GLU A 26 13.68 3.06 0.44
N LYS A 27 14.72 2.44 -0.16
CA LYS A 27 15.30 2.89 -1.43
C LYS A 27 14.28 2.77 -2.56
N GLN A 28 13.70 1.58 -2.74
CA GLN A 28 12.72 1.34 -3.79
C GLN A 28 11.48 2.22 -3.61
N ARG A 29 11.05 2.42 -2.36
CA ARG A 29 9.92 3.32 -2.08
C ARG A 29 10.23 4.76 -2.48
N SER A 30 11.47 5.22 -2.30
CA SER A 30 11.89 6.57 -2.74
C SER A 30 11.91 6.70 -4.27
N GLU A 31 12.22 5.62 -4.99
CA GLU A 31 12.17 5.57 -6.46
C GLU A 31 10.73 5.57 -6.99
N LEU A 32 9.82 4.84 -6.34
CA LEU A 32 8.40 4.77 -6.71
C LEU A 32 7.63 6.02 -6.26
N MET A 33 8.00 6.59 -5.11
CA MET A 33 7.30 7.68 -4.46
C MET A 33 8.28 8.75 -3.96
N PRO A 34 8.58 9.79 -4.75
CA PRO A 34 9.54 10.83 -4.36
C PRO A 34 9.26 11.50 -3.02
N ILE A 35 7.99 11.54 -2.58
CA ILE A 35 7.60 12.07 -1.26
C ILE A 35 8.24 11.32 -0.08
N ASN A 36 8.75 10.10 -0.30
CA ASN A 36 9.48 9.34 0.71
C ASN A 36 10.79 10.02 1.14
N GLN A 37 11.42 10.79 0.26
CA GLN A 37 12.63 11.56 0.59
C GLN A 37 12.34 12.61 1.67
N THR A 38 11.15 13.23 1.63
CA THR A 38 10.72 14.21 2.64
C THR A 38 10.20 13.53 3.91
N TYR A 39 9.52 12.40 3.75
CA TYR A 39 8.93 11.62 4.83
C TYR A 39 9.37 10.17 4.74
N PRO A 40 10.57 9.83 5.23
CA PRO A 40 11.11 8.47 5.21
C PRO A 40 10.14 7.46 5.83
N LEU A 41 10.09 6.25 5.27
CA LEU A 41 9.14 5.22 5.67
C LEU A 41 9.13 4.96 7.17
N HIS A 42 10.33 4.82 7.79
CA HIS A 42 10.43 4.55 9.23
C HIS A 42 9.73 5.64 10.06
N LYS A 43 9.92 6.94 9.72
CA LYS A 43 9.26 8.05 10.45
C LYS A 43 7.75 8.08 10.24
N VAL A 44 7.30 7.68 9.05
CA VAL A 44 5.86 7.57 8.78
C VAL A 44 5.29 6.40 9.56
N MET A 45 5.96 5.24 9.58
CA MET A 45 5.51 4.08 10.35
C MET A 45 5.39 4.40 11.85
N ASP A 46 6.33 5.15 12.44
CA ASP A 46 6.24 5.60 13.84
C ASP A 46 5.00 6.48 14.10
N ALA A 47 4.67 7.35 13.13
CA ALA A 47 3.46 8.17 13.24
C ALA A 47 2.17 7.34 13.08
N LEU A 48 2.20 6.30 12.25
CA LEU A 48 1.10 5.35 12.07
C LEU A 48 0.92 4.47 13.30
N ASP A 49 2.01 4.01 13.93
CA ASP A 49 1.97 3.28 15.20
C ASP A 49 1.31 4.13 16.31
N ALA A 50 1.70 5.41 16.39
CA ALA A 50 1.07 6.34 17.35
C ALA A 50 -0.44 6.53 17.05
N HIS A 51 -0.84 6.61 15.77
CA HIS A 51 -2.25 6.66 15.38
C HIS A 51 -3.00 5.40 15.83
N VAL A 52 -2.48 4.23 15.51
CA VAL A 52 -3.09 2.93 15.88
C VAL A 52 -3.16 2.77 17.41
N ALA A 53 -2.11 3.17 18.14
CA ALA A 53 -2.06 3.10 19.60
C ALA A 53 -3.13 3.99 20.25
N ASN A 54 -3.37 5.18 19.70
CA ASN A 54 -4.35 6.12 20.25
C ASN A 54 -5.79 5.78 19.87
N THR A 55 -6.02 5.38 18.61
CA THR A 55 -7.39 5.20 18.09
C THR A 55 -7.91 3.78 18.24
N LYS A 56 -7.01 2.78 18.36
CA LYS A 56 -7.32 1.34 18.29
C LYS A 56 -8.07 0.94 17.02
N ARG A 57 -7.94 1.76 15.97
CA ARG A 57 -8.61 1.49 14.69
C ARG A 57 -7.68 0.79 13.72
N ARG A 58 -8.29 0.07 12.78
CA ARG A 58 -7.56 -0.60 11.71
C ARG A 58 -6.89 0.43 10.80
N LEU A 59 -5.63 0.18 10.47
CA LEU A 59 -4.84 0.92 9.50
C LEU A 59 -4.72 0.12 8.21
N PHE A 60 -5.01 0.74 7.08
CA PHE A 60 -4.94 0.12 5.76
C PHE A 60 -3.63 0.51 5.07
N LEU A 61 -2.84 -0.49 4.68
CA LEU A 61 -1.64 -0.32 3.88
C LEU A 61 -1.98 -0.63 2.41
N ALA A 62 -2.17 0.41 1.60
CA ALA A 62 -2.40 0.26 0.18
C ALA A 62 -1.10 -0.14 -0.53
N TYR A 63 -1.14 -1.22 -1.30
CA TYR A 63 0.01 -1.79 -2.00
C TYR A 63 -0.35 -2.09 -3.45
N ILE A 64 0.05 -1.20 -4.37
CA ILE A 64 -0.13 -1.42 -5.82
C ILE A 64 0.88 -2.46 -6.27
N MET A 65 0.40 -3.53 -6.93
CA MET A 65 1.18 -4.65 -7.42
C MET A 65 1.73 -4.33 -8.82
N LEU A 66 3.04 -4.05 -8.89
CA LEU A 66 3.75 -3.73 -10.13
C LEU A 66 4.60 -4.94 -10.54
N GLY A 67 4.28 -5.54 -11.69
CA GLY A 67 4.91 -6.75 -12.18
C GLY A 67 6.43 -6.63 -12.34
N GLY A 68 7.16 -7.54 -11.71
CA GLY A 68 8.62 -7.60 -11.71
C GLY A 68 9.32 -6.48 -10.94
N ILE A 69 8.57 -5.64 -10.21
CA ILE A 69 9.13 -4.51 -9.46
C ILE A 69 8.99 -4.72 -7.96
N ASN A 70 7.77 -4.86 -7.46
CA ASN A 70 7.49 -4.92 -6.03
C ASN A 70 6.64 -6.13 -5.61
N ASP A 71 6.47 -7.10 -6.48
CA ASP A 71 5.52 -8.21 -6.37
C ASP A 71 6.17 -9.57 -6.06
N SER A 72 7.47 -9.62 -5.78
CA SER A 72 8.17 -10.86 -5.47
C SER A 72 7.86 -11.39 -4.06
N ALA A 73 8.13 -12.68 -3.85
CA ALA A 73 8.04 -13.32 -2.54
C ALA A 73 8.92 -12.63 -1.47
N GLU A 74 10.05 -12.04 -1.87
CA GLU A 74 10.91 -11.27 -0.98
C GLU A 74 10.19 -10.01 -0.48
N HIS A 75 9.49 -9.29 -1.37
CA HIS A 75 8.68 -8.12 -1.00
C HIS A 75 7.57 -8.51 -0.02
N ALA A 76 6.87 -9.64 -0.25
CA ALA A 76 5.83 -10.11 0.65
C ALA A 76 6.39 -10.44 2.05
N LYS A 77 7.54 -11.14 2.13
CA LYS A 77 8.20 -11.45 3.39
C LYS A 77 8.68 -10.20 4.12
N ALA A 78 9.28 -9.25 3.38
CA ALA A 78 9.73 -7.97 3.95
C ALA A 78 8.55 -7.14 4.46
N LEU A 79 7.43 -7.14 3.75
CA LEU A 79 6.21 -6.47 4.19
C LEU A 79 5.64 -7.12 5.46
N ALA A 80 5.60 -8.46 5.51
CA ALA A 80 5.19 -9.18 6.71
C ALA A 80 6.08 -8.82 7.91
N HIS A 81 7.40 -8.83 7.71
CA HIS A 81 8.36 -8.44 8.75
C HIS A 81 8.15 -6.99 9.22
N LEU A 82 7.97 -6.05 8.28
CA LEU A 82 7.68 -4.65 8.59
C LEU A 82 6.44 -4.50 9.49
N ILE A 83 5.37 -5.25 9.22
CA ILE A 83 4.14 -5.21 10.01
C ILE A 83 4.33 -5.89 11.36
N LEU A 84 4.91 -7.09 11.40
CA LEU A 84 5.10 -7.84 12.64
C LEU A 84 6.05 -7.12 13.62
N SER A 85 7.02 -6.38 13.10
CA SER A 85 7.92 -5.55 13.92
C SER A 85 7.21 -4.41 14.66
N ARG A 86 5.92 -4.12 14.34
CA ARG A 86 5.11 -3.12 15.08
C ARG A 86 4.60 -3.65 16.43
N GLY A 87 4.90 -4.89 16.78
CA GLY A 87 4.63 -5.46 18.09
C GLY A 87 3.15 -5.80 18.31
N ALA A 88 2.66 -5.59 19.54
CA ALA A 88 1.34 -6.08 19.98
C ALA A 88 0.14 -5.51 19.18
N LEU A 89 0.30 -4.39 18.48
CA LEU A 89 -0.78 -3.78 17.70
C LEU A 89 -0.70 -4.13 16.21
N SER A 90 0.24 -4.98 15.80
CA SER A 90 0.41 -5.40 14.39
C SER A 90 -0.87 -6.00 13.77
N TYR A 91 -1.74 -6.61 14.54
CA TYR A 91 -3.03 -7.17 14.09
C TYR A 91 -4.03 -6.11 13.59
N LEU A 92 -3.81 -4.84 13.91
CA LEU A 92 -4.62 -3.73 13.41
C LEU A 92 -4.19 -3.24 12.03
N TYR A 93 -3.05 -3.70 11.53
CA TYR A 93 -2.60 -3.41 10.18
C TYR A 93 -3.25 -4.36 9.17
N HIS A 94 -3.79 -3.80 8.11
CA HIS A 94 -4.43 -4.53 7.03
C HIS A 94 -3.77 -4.15 5.70
N VAL A 95 -3.45 -5.12 4.87
CA VAL A 95 -2.86 -4.88 3.54
C VAL A 95 -3.95 -4.95 2.48
N ASP A 96 -4.10 -3.88 1.71
CA ASP A 96 -4.90 -3.85 0.49
C ASP A 96 -3.97 -4.07 -0.71
N LEU A 97 -3.96 -5.25 -1.30
CA LEU A 97 -3.29 -5.50 -2.58
C LEU A 97 -4.15 -4.94 -3.72
N ILE A 98 -3.57 -4.03 -4.47
CA ILE A 98 -4.26 -3.33 -5.56
C ILE A 98 -3.59 -3.75 -6.86
N PRO A 99 -4.25 -4.56 -7.71
CA PRO A 99 -3.75 -4.85 -9.04
C PRO A 99 -3.54 -3.54 -9.80
N TYR A 100 -2.41 -3.42 -10.51
CA TYR A 100 -2.11 -2.20 -11.25
C TYR A 100 -2.99 -2.09 -12.50
N ASN A 101 -3.66 -0.96 -12.66
CA ASN A 101 -4.37 -0.63 -13.89
C ASN A 101 -3.39 -0.07 -14.93
N VAL A 102 -3.18 -0.82 -15.99
CA VAL A 102 -2.39 -0.35 -17.14
C VAL A 102 -3.24 0.67 -17.90
N THR A 103 -2.68 1.84 -18.15
CA THR A 103 -3.26 2.85 -19.04
C THR A 103 -2.36 3.02 -20.26
N ASP A 104 -2.87 3.48 -21.39
CA ASP A 104 -2.10 3.67 -22.62
C ASP A 104 -0.85 4.54 -22.39
N LYS A 105 -0.96 5.55 -21.53
CA LYS A 105 0.15 6.45 -21.19
C LYS A 105 1.18 5.82 -20.24
N THR A 106 0.79 4.83 -19.45
CA THR A 106 1.68 4.18 -18.46
C THR A 106 2.17 2.80 -18.88
N ALA A 107 1.63 2.21 -19.94
CA ALA A 107 1.96 0.87 -20.42
C ALA A 107 3.46 0.65 -20.70
N ARG A 108 4.19 1.73 -20.99
CA ARG A 108 5.64 1.67 -21.23
C ARG A 108 6.49 1.65 -19.96
N LYS A 109 5.90 2.01 -18.81
CA LYS A 109 6.66 2.19 -17.57
C LYS A 109 6.42 1.04 -16.56
N PHE A 110 5.18 0.57 -16.47
CA PHE A 110 4.79 -0.46 -15.51
C PHE A 110 3.88 -1.49 -16.16
N ILE A 111 3.99 -2.72 -15.70
CA ILE A 111 3.10 -3.82 -16.06
C ILE A 111 2.33 -4.31 -14.83
N ALA A 112 1.15 -4.86 -15.04
CA ALA A 112 0.38 -5.47 -13.97
C ALA A 112 1.01 -6.81 -13.55
N SER A 113 1.00 -7.10 -12.26
CA SER A 113 1.30 -8.44 -11.77
C SER A 113 0.22 -9.43 -12.22
N ASN A 114 0.62 -10.65 -12.56
CA ASN A 114 -0.34 -11.71 -12.89
C ASN A 114 -1.05 -12.24 -11.63
N ASN A 115 -2.19 -12.91 -11.83
CA ASN A 115 -3.02 -13.42 -10.74
C ASN A 115 -2.30 -14.44 -9.84
N GLU A 116 -1.42 -15.27 -10.40
CA GLU A 116 -0.64 -16.24 -9.65
C GLU A 116 0.34 -15.55 -8.70
N THR A 117 1.04 -14.52 -9.19
CA THR A 117 1.96 -13.69 -8.39
C THR A 117 1.22 -12.99 -7.26
N ILE A 118 0.06 -12.39 -7.55
CA ILE A 118 -0.77 -11.72 -6.54
C ILE A 118 -1.24 -12.72 -5.49
N LYS A 119 -1.71 -13.91 -5.93
CA LYS A 119 -2.12 -14.97 -5.03
C LYS A 119 -0.98 -15.43 -4.13
N ASN A 120 0.19 -15.72 -4.69
CA ASN A 120 1.37 -16.14 -3.92
C ASN A 120 1.80 -15.08 -2.90
N PHE A 121 1.79 -13.81 -3.29
CA PHE A 121 2.07 -12.69 -2.39
C PHE A 121 1.08 -12.65 -1.21
N SER A 122 -0.21 -12.80 -1.50
CA SER A 122 -1.28 -12.87 -0.51
C SER A 122 -1.11 -14.08 0.42
N ASP A 123 -0.81 -15.25 -0.12
CA ASP A 123 -0.61 -16.49 0.64
C ASP A 123 0.57 -16.37 1.62
N ILE A 124 1.67 -15.70 1.21
CA ILE A 124 2.80 -15.41 2.10
C ILE A 124 2.38 -14.50 3.26
N LEU A 125 1.59 -13.46 3.00
CA LEU A 125 1.09 -12.58 4.05
C LEU A 125 0.16 -13.34 5.00
N HIS A 126 -0.79 -14.12 4.48
CA HIS A 126 -1.69 -14.96 5.29
C HIS A 126 -0.93 -15.97 6.16
N SER A 127 0.10 -16.64 5.61
CA SER A 127 0.94 -17.59 6.36
C SER A 127 1.67 -16.92 7.53
N ASN A 128 1.93 -15.62 7.42
CA ASN A 128 2.47 -14.79 8.49
C ASN A 128 1.38 -14.15 9.38
N ARG A 129 0.11 -14.58 9.27
CA ARG A 129 -1.04 -14.06 10.02
C ARG A 129 -1.30 -12.56 9.81
N ILE A 130 -0.89 -12.02 8.66
CA ILE A 130 -1.20 -10.64 8.27
C ILE A 130 -2.58 -10.62 7.62
N SER A 131 -3.41 -9.67 8.06
CA SER A 131 -4.70 -9.40 7.41
C SER A 131 -4.47 -8.78 6.03
N VAL A 132 -4.94 -9.43 4.97
CA VAL A 132 -4.76 -8.98 3.59
C VAL A 132 -6.02 -9.20 2.77
N ALA A 133 -6.31 -8.29 1.86
CA ALA A 133 -7.33 -8.45 0.83
C ALA A 133 -6.77 -7.98 -0.52
N THR A 134 -7.21 -8.61 -1.61
CA THR A 134 -6.97 -8.13 -2.97
C THR A 134 -8.19 -7.36 -3.44
N ARG A 135 -8.00 -6.12 -3.88
CA ARG A 135 -9.10 -5.31 -4.41
C ARG A 135 -9.52 -5.84 -5.77
N MET A 136 -10.83 -6.00 -5.94
CA MET A 136 -11.40 -6.26 -7.25
C MET A 136 -11.35 -4.99 -8.11
N GLN A 137 -10.99 -5.16 -9.38
CA GLN A 137 -11.02 -4.07 -10.35
C GLN A 137 -12.38 -4.09 -11.07
N PHE A 138 -13.01 -2.93 -11.15
CA PHE A 138 -14.25 -2.72 -11.89
C PHE A 138 -14.06 -1.55 -12.85
N GLY A 139 -14.74 -1.62 -14.02
CA GLY A 139 -14.79 -0.52 -14.98
C GLY A 139 -13.57 -0.38 -15.89
N SER A 140 -12.66 -1.37 -15.90
CA SER A 140 -11.51 -1.37 -16.82
C SER A 140 -11.92 -1.47 -18.29
N ASP A 141 -13.06 -2.09 -18.56
CA ASP A 141 -13.67 -2.28 -19.87
C ASP A 141 -14.27 -0.99 -20.46
N ILE A 142 -14.60 -0.03 -19.61
CA ILE A 142 -15.15 1.28 -20.00
C ILE A 142 -14.19 2.45 -19.68
N GLY A 143 -12.91 2.16 -19.42
CA GLY A 143 -11.91 3.19 -19.10
C GLY A 143 -12.12 3.89 -17.73
N ALA A 144 -13.03 3.41 -16.88
CA ALA A 144 -13.36 4.02 -15.59
C ALA A 144 -12.60 3.41 -14.39
N GLY A 145 -11.58 2.59 -14.64
CA GLY A 145 -10.73 2.06 -13.59
C GLY A 145 -9.88 3.15 -12.92
N CYS A 146 -9.40 2.87 -11.71
CA CYS A 146 -8.59 3.82 -10.94
C CYS A 146 -7.38 4.31 -11.76
N GLY A 147 -7.27 5.62 -11.94
CA GLY A 147 -6.20 6.28 -12.68
C GLY A 147 -6.41 6.39 -14.20
N GLN A 148 -7.42 5.72 -14.78
CA GLN A 148 -7.68 5.76 -16.22
C GLN A 148 -8.22 7.14 -16.66
N LEU A 149 -9.24 7.66 -16.00
CA LEU A 149 -9.84 8.98 -16.32
C LEU A 149 -8.81 10.12 -16.27
N TYR A 150 -7.87 10.10 -15.31
CA TYR A 150 -6.82 11.12 -15.19
C TYR A 150 -5.85 11.11 -16.37
N ALA A 151 -5.67 9.97 -17.02
CA ALA A 151 -4.80 9.84 -18.19
C ALA A 151 -5.43 10.45 -19.44
N ASP A 152 -6.75 10.44 -19.55
CA ASP A 152 -7.49 10.90 -20.74
C ASP A 152 -7.68 12.43 -20.78
N GLU A 153 -7.65 13.12 -19.62
CA GLU A 153 -7.89 14.58 -19.53
C GLU A 153 -6.65 15.46 -19.81
N ARG A 154 -5.48 14.91 -20.15
CA ARG A 154 -4.22 15.65 -20.33
C ARG A 154 -3.68 15.66 -21.77
N ASP A 155 -4.53 15.59 -22.78
CA ASP A 155 -4.16 15.88 -24.19
C ASP A 155 -4.47 17.29 -24.57
#